data_29e26fe70692ccf5715c208a9f0eae7b
#
_entry.id   29e26fe70692ccf5715c208a9f0eae7b
#
_cell.length_a   1.000
_cell.length_b   1.000
_cell.length_c   1.000
_cell.angle_alpha   90.00
_cell.angle_beta   90.00
_cell.angle_gamma   90.00
#
_symmetry.space_group_name_H-M   'P 1'
#
loop_
_entity.id
_entity.type
_entity.pdbx_description
1 polymer ?
#
loop_
_entity_poly.entity_id
_entity_poly.type
_entity_poly.pdbx_seq_one_letter_code
_entity_poly.pdbx_strand_id
1 'polypeptide(L)'
;VLINTQNNPSGAVYSAETLKKLAQLMEDKQKEYGHDIFIISDEPYREIVFDGKKAPYVSKFYDNTLSCYSFSKSLSLPGERIGYVAVNPTCTDADLLVPMMSQISRGIGHNCPSSLIMMGVEDVLDETSDMTVYETNMNLLYDKLIELGFSCVRPSGTFYIFPKALEEDAVAFCNKALKYDLVLVPSDSFGCPGYFRMAYCIDTEKVVRSLDALERFVKTEYPDR
;
A
#
# COMPACT_ATOMS: atom_id res chain seq x y z
N VAL A 1 11.31 -12.29 6.08
CA VAL A 1 11.07 -11.42 4.91
C VAL A 1 9.81 -10.61 5.15
N LEU A 2 9.86 -9.28 4.93
CA LEU A 2 8.68 -8.40 4.97
C LEU A 2 8.28 -8.06 3.54
N ILE A 3 7.02 -8.25 3.21
CA ILE A 3 6.45 -7.83 1.92
C ILE A 3 5.21 -6.98 2.15
N ASN A 4 4.94 -6.07 1.22
CA ASN A 4 3.74 -5.23 1.20
C ASN A 4 3.12 -5.33 -0.20
N THR A 5 2.07 -6.13 -0.31
CA THR A 5 1.30 -6.30 -1.55
C THR A 5 -0.17 -6.05 -1.22
N GLN A 6 -0.77 -5.18 -1.74
CA GLN A 6 -0.75 -4.01 -2.56
C GLN A 6 0.25 -2.96 -2.02
N ASN A 7 1.21 -2.64 -2.82
CA ASN A 7 2.38 -1.92 -2.32
C ASN A 7 2.14 -0.41 -2.16
N ASN A 8 2.53 0.11 -1.02
CA ASN A 8 2.76 1.53 -0.80
C ASN A 8 4.28 1.80 -0.93
N PRO A 9 4.77 2.61 -1.90
CA PRO A 9 4.04 3.64 -2.64
C PRO A 9 3.61 3.26 -4.06
N SER A 10 4.04 2.12 -4.63
CA SER A 10 3.99 1.87 -6.07
C SER A 10 2.60 1.49 -6.63
N GLY A 11 1.66 1.07 -5.79
CA GLY A 11 0.38 0.51 -6.23
C GLY A 11 0.47 -0.87 -6.89
N ALA A 12 1.63 -1.53 -6.82
CA ALA A 12 1.83 -2.86 -7.39
C ALA A 12 1.10 -3.94 -6.58
N VAL A 13 0.46 -4.87 -7.29
CA VAL A 13 -0.17 -6.06 -6.71
C VAL A 13 0.60 -7.28 -7.20
N TYR A 14 1.10 -8.11 -6.28
CA TYR A 14 1.83 -9.31 -6.64
C TYR A 14 0.88 -10.36 -7.22
N SER A 15 1.28 -10.95 -8.36
CA SER A 15 0.52 -12.03 -8.96
C SER A 15 0.69 -13.35 -8.19
N ALA A 16 -0.26 -14.27 -8.37
CA ALA A 16 -0.14 -15.62 -7.82
C ALA A 16 1.15 -16.32 -8.29
N GLU A 17 1.58 -16.04 -9.53
CA GLU A 17 2.83 -16.59 -10.06
C GLU A 17 4.06 -16.04 -9.32
N THR A 18 4.09 -14.73 -9.07
CA THR A 18 5.15 -14.09 -8.27
C THR A 18 5.23 -14.68 -6.86
N LEU A 19 4.06 -14.86 -6.21
CA LEU A 19 4.00 -15.43 -4.86
C LEU A 19 4.44 -16.90 -4.83
N LYS A 20 4.10 -17.70 -5.86
CA LYS A 20 4.61 -19.08 -5.98
C LYS A 20 6.13 -19.13 -6.12
N LYS A 21 6.71 -18.24 -6.95
CA LYS A 21 8.17 -18.15 -7.09
C LYS A 21 8.85 -17.71 -5.78
N LEU A 22 8.24 -16.77 -5.06
CA LEU A 22 8.73 -16.35 -3.75
C LEU A 22 8.67 -17.50 -2.75
N ALA A 23 7.55 -18.22 -2.66
CA ALA A 23 7.38 -19.37 -1.77
C ALA A 23 8.45 -20.44 -2.04
N GLN A 24 8.65 -20.81 -3.31
CA GLN A 24 9.69 -21.78 -3.69
C GLN A 24 11.09 -21.31 -3.27
N LEU A 25 11.40 -20.03 -3.49
CA LEU A 25 12.67 -19.46 -3.04
C LEU A 25 12.84 -19.53 -1.52
N MET A 26 11.77 -19.26 -0.76
CA MET A 26 11.81 -19.35 0.71
C MET A 26 12.05 -20.78 1.18
N GLU A 27 11.36 -21.77 0.59
CA GLU A 27 11.57 -23.18 0.89
C GLU A 27 12.99 -23.66 0.60
N ASP A 28 13.55 -23.25 -0.54
CA ASP A 28 14.92 -23.61 -0.91
C ASP A 28 15.95 -22.98 0.05
N LYS A 29 15.71 -21.71 0.44
CA LYS A 29 16.59 -21.01 1.39
C LYS A 29 16.48 -21.56 2.83
N GLN A 30 15.31 -22.00 3.27
CA GLN A 30 15.17 -22.72 4.54
C GLN A 30 16.04 -24.00 4.57
N LYS A 31 16.02 -24.76 3.47
CA LYS A 31 16.86 -25.97 3.36
C LYS A 31 18.35 -25.63 3.36
N GLU A 32 18.74 -24.57 2.61
CA GLU A 32 20.12 -24.13 2.50
C GLU A 32 20.69 -23.65 3.86
N TYR A 33 19.90 -22.85 4.59
CA TYR A 33 20.35 -22.23 5.85
C TYR A 33 20.07 -23.09 7.09
N GLY A 34 19.26 -24.12 6.98
CA GLY A 34 18.94 -25.04 8.07
C GLY A 34 18.08 -24.42 9.19
N HIS A 35 17.29 -23.39 8.88
CA HIS A 35 16.35 -22.77 9.81
C HIS A 35 15.13 -22.22 9.08
N ASP A 36 14.04 -22.02 9.81
CA ASP A 36 12.80 -21.45 9.26
C ASP A 36 12.97 -20.00 8.85
N ILE A 37 12.33 -19.63 7.75
CA ILE A 37 12.26 -18.25 7.24
C ILE A 37 10.78 -17.87 7.17
N PHE A 38 10.41 -16.78 7.84
CA PHE A 38 9.03 -16.31 7.87
C PHE A 38 8.79 -15.19 6.87
N ILE A 39 7.57 -15.15 6.31
CA ILE A 39 7.05 -14.00 5.57
C ILE A 39 6.10 -13.26 6.48
N ILE A 40 6.37 -11.97 6.70
CA ILE A 40 5.41 -11.01 7.25
C ILE A 40 4.79 -10.27 6.07
N SER A 41 3.51 -10.51 5.83
CA SER A 41 2.74 -9.88 4.76
C SER A 41 1.94 -8.72 5.32
N ASP A 42 2.33 -7.49 4.99
CA ASP A 42 1.63 -6.27 5.38
C ASP A 42 0.55 -5.97 4.32
N GLU A 43 -0.72 -6.15 4.68
CA GLU A 43 -1.86 -6.21 3.76
C GLU A 43 -2.97 -5.18 4.08
N PRO A 44 -2.68 -3.94 4.45
CA PRO A 44 -3.73 -2.97 4.82
C PRO A 44 -4.56 -2.48 3.63
N TYR A 45 -4.15 -2.78 2.39
CA TYR A 45 -4.83 -2.38 1.15
C TYR A 45 -5.46 -3.57 0.40
N ARG A 46 -5.66 -4.71 1.06
CA ARG A 46 -6.09 -5.98 0.45
C ARG A 46 -7.31 -5.85 -0.45
N GLU A 47 -8.30 -5.06 -0.05
CA GLU A 47 -9.54 -4.83 -0.78
C GLU A 47 -9.42 -3.76 -1.87
N ILE A 48 -8.36 -2.92 -1.81
CA ILE A 48 -8.17 -1.82 -2.76
C ILE A 48 -7.39 -2.33 -3.95
N VAL A 49 -8.11 -2.97 -4.87
CA VAL A 49 -7.60 -3.48 -6.14
C VAL A 49 -8.57 -3.11 -7.26
N PHE A 50 -8.04 -2.92 -8.45
CA PHE A 50 -8.77 -2.41 -9.61
C PHE A 50 -8.96 -3.48 -10.69
N ASP A 51 -9.71 -3.14 -11.73
CA ASP A 51 -10.00 -4.00 -12.89
C ASP A 51 -10.71 -5.33 -12.50
N GLY A 52 -11.53 -5.32 -11.42
CA GLY A 52 -12.22 -6.51 -10.93
C GLY A 52 -11.31 -7.64 -10.41
N LYS A 53 -10.04 -7.35 -10.19
CA LYS A 53 -9.05 -8.31 -9.67
C LYS A 53 -9.26 -8.55 -8.18
N LYS A 54 -8.76 -9.71 -7.72
CA LYS A 54 -8.62 -10.01 -6.29
C LYS A 54 -7.15 -10.23 -5.97
N ALA A 55 -6.68 -9.61 -4.90
CA ALA A 55 -5.34 -9.85 -4.41
C ALA A 55 -5.22 -11.29 -3.87
N PRO A 56 -4.18 -12.03 -4.25
CA PRO A 56 -3.95 -13.35 -3.67
C PRO A 56 -3.50 -13.22 -2.21
N TYR A 57 -4.01 -14.08 -1.33
CA TYR A 57 -3.50 -14.20 0.05
C TYR A 57 -2.14 -14.90 0.04
N VAL A 58 -1.13 -14.26 0.63
CA VAL A 58 0.24 -14.80 0.68
C VAL A 58 0.30 -16.13 1.44
N SER A 59 -0.46 -16.27 2.52
CA SER A 59 -0.57 -17.49 3.33
C SER A 59 -1.08 -18.72 2.58
N LYS A 60 -1.64 -18.56 1.39
CA LYS A 60 -2.03 -19.69 0.51
C LYS A 60 -0.87 -20.27 -0.29
N PHE A 61 0.29 -19.61 -0.30
CA PHE A 61 1.45 -20.00 -1.08
C PHE A 61 2.64 -20.42 -0.24
N TYR A 62 2.70 -19.96 1.02
CA TYR A 62 3.81 -20.25 1.91
C TYR A 62 3.33 -20.41 3.35
N ASP A 63 3.68 -21.53 3.97
CA ASP A 63 3.16 -21.91 5.31
C ASP A 63 3.65 -20.95 6.40
N ASN A 64 4.94 -20.62 6.45
CA ASN A 64 5.51 -19.73 7.45
C ASN A 64 5.16 -18.26 7.17
N THR A 65 3.85 -17.94 7.15
CA THR A 65 3.32 -16.61 6.85
C THR A 65 2.50 -16.04 8.00
N LEU A 66 2.82 -14.79 8.35
CA LEU A 66 2.03 -13.93 9.22
C LEU A 66 1.42 -12.80 8.39
N SER A 67 0.10 -12.69 8.34
CA SER A 67 -0.61 -11.63 7.62
C SER A 67 -1.01 -10.52 8.59
N CYS A 68 -0.49 -9.31 8.37
CA CYS A 68 -0.83 -8.11 9.13
C CYS A 68 -1.89 -7.32 8.36
N TYR A 69 -3.05 -7.13 8.97
CA TYR A 69 -4.17 -6.42 8.38
C TYR A 69 -4.62 -5.23 9.23
N SER A 70 -5.12 -4.19 8.59
CA SER A 70 -5.66 -3.01 9.27
C SER A 70 -6.92 -2.51 8.58
N PHE A 71 -7.94 -2.18 9.37
CA PHE A 71 -9.18 -1.54 8.92
C PHE A 71 -9.00 -0.04 8.62
N SER A 72 -7.80 0.48 8.81
CA SER A 72 -7.48 1.90 8.53
C SER A 72 -7.78 2.34 7.10
N LYS A 73 -7.74 1.40 6.13
CA LYS A 73 -7.87 1.71 4.69
C LYS A 73 -9.18 1.24 4.11
N SER A 74 -9.54 -0.04 4.32
CA SER A 74 -10.78 -0.62 3.81
C SER A 74 -12.03 0.05 4.36
N LEU A 75 -12.06 0.37 5.64
CA LEU A 75 -13.18 1.03 6.32
C LEU A 75 -12.95 2.53 6.61
N SER A 76 -11.83 3.10 6.14
CA SER A 76 -11.48 4.51 6.42
C SER A 76 -11.43 4.87 7.91
N LEU A 77 -10.92 3.96 8.74
CA LEU A 77 -10.83 4.09 10.21
C LEU A 77 -9.37 4.23 10.72
N PRO A 78 -8.52 5.11 10.16
CA PRO A 78 -7.11 5.17 10.55
C PRO A 78 -6.93 5.66 12.00
N GLY A 79 -7.86 6.48 12.53
CA GLY A 79 -7.82 7.01 13.89
C GLY A 79 -8.13 5.98 14.96
N GLU A 80 -8.89 4.94 14.64
CA GLU A 80 -9.38 3.94 15.60
C GLU A 80 -8.32 2.89 15.98
N ARG A 81 -7.20 2.84 15.25
CA ARG A 81 -6.05 1.98 15.54
C ARG A 81 -6.42 0.50 15.69
N ILE A 82 -7.24 -0.02 14.77
CA ILE A 82 -7.75 -1.40 14.79
C ILE A 82 -7.24 -2.19 13.59
N GLY A 83 -6.83 -3.43 13.85
CA GLY A 83 -6.33 -4.40 12.90
C GLY A 83 -6.04 -5.72 13.59
N TYR A 84 -5.47 -6.65 12.88
CA TYR A 84 -5.10 -7.97 13.42
C TYR A 84 -3.86 -8.53 12.73
N VAL A 85 -3.23 -9.49 13.40
CA VAL A 85 -2.24 -10.38 12.81
C VAL A 85 -2.83 -11.77 12.75
N ALA A 86 -2.87 -12.36 11.55
CA ALA A 86 -3.26 -13.74 11.35
C ALA A 86 -2.01 -14.60 11.13
N VAL A 87 -1.82 -15.61 11.96
CA VAL A 87 -0.78 -16.64 11.78
C VAL A 87 -1.39 -17.76 10.97
N ASN A 88 -0.70 -18.20 9.90
CA ASN A 88 -1.13 -19.36 9.15
C ASN A 88 -1.13 -20.59 10.09
N PRO A 89 -2.23 -21.38 10.16
CA PRO A 89 -2.29 -22.55 11.05
C PRO A 89 -1.20 -23.60 10.80
N THR A 90 -0.65 -23.67 9.60
CA THR A 90 0.44 -24.57 9.22
C THR A 90 1.85 -23.99 9.47
N CYS A 91 1.90 -22.75 9.97
CA CYS A 91 3.16 -22.06 10.29
C CYS A 91 3.91 -22.78 11.42
N THR A 92 5.23 -22.87 11.31
CA THR A 92 6.08 -23.36 12.40
C THR A 92 5.79 -22.56 13.68
N ASP A 93 5.62 -23.28 14.79
CA ASP A 93 5.34 -22.71 16.12
C ASP A 93 4.10 -21.79 16.18
N ALA A 94 3.08 -22.01 15.35
CA ALA A 94 1.87 -21.17 15.30
C ALA A 94 1.21 -21.03 16.68
N ASP A 95 1.11 -22.10 17.46
CA ASP A 95 0.53 -22.10 18.80
C ASP A 95 1.33 -21.27 19.82
N LEU A 96 2.64 -21.09 19.59
CA LEU A 96 3.50 -20.26 20.40
C LEU A 96 3.48 -18.80 19.96
N LEU A 97 3.46 -18.55 18.65
CA LEU A 97 3.53 -17.20 18.08
C LEU A 97 2.35 -16.32 18.52
N VAL A 98 1.13 -16.84 18.53
CA VAL A 98 -0.07 -16.07 18.87
C VAL A 98 -0.03 -15.51 20.31
N PRO A 99 0.21 -16.32 21.36
CA PRO A 99 0.30 -15.79 22.73
C PRO A 99 1.53 -14.88 22.93
N MET A 100 2.66 -15.16 22.27
CA MET A 100 3.84 -14.29 22.33
C MET A 100 3.56 -12.90 21.74
N MET A 101 2.91 -12.81 20.59
CA MET A 101 2.53 -11.54 19.99
C MET A 101 1.59 -10.74 20.90
N SER A 102 0.64 -11.41 21.58
CA SER A 102 -0.23 -10.75 22.56
C SER A 102 0.56 -10.18 23.74
N GLN A 103 1.57 -10.89 24.23
CA GLN A 103 2.42 -10.41 25.33
C GLN A 103 3.29 -9.23 24.89
N ILE A 104 3.90 -9.33 23.70
CA ILE A 104 4.72 -8.24 23.11
C ILE A 104 3.87 -6.98 22.92
N SER A 105 2.66 -7.12 22.35
CA SER A 105 1.74 -6.01 22.14
C SER A 105 1.44 -5.26 23.45
N ARG A 106 1.18 -5.99 24.55
CA ARG A 106 1.02 -5.38 25.87
C ARG A 106 2.30 -4.71 26.36
N GLY A 107 3.44 -5.37 26.20
CA GLY A 107 4.75 -4.88 26.65
C GLY A 107 5.16 -3.56 25.98
N ILE A 108 4.80 -3.35 24.72
CA ILE A 108 5.08 -2.11 23.99
C ILE A 108 3.99 -1.05 24.16
N GLY A 109 2.98 -1.29 25.03
CA GLY A 109 1.93 -0.33 25.33
C GLY A 109 0.73 -0.33 24.38
N HIS A 110 0.66 -1.25 23.42
CA HIS A 110 -0.49 -1.44 22.51
C HIS A 110 -1.33 -2.62 22.98
N ASN A 111 -2.12 -2.40 24.04
CA ASN A 111 -2.81 -3.50 24.72
C ASN A 111 -3.94 -4.12 23.88
N CYS A 112 -4.94 -3.33 23.53
CA CYS A 112 -6.06 -3.71 22.68
C CYS A 112 -6.76 -2.50 22.08
N PRO A 113 -7.50 -2.63 20.96
CA PRO A 113 -8.42 -1.62 20.47
C PRO A 113 -9.59 -1.40 21.45
N SER A 114 -10.34 -0.31 21.26
CA SER A 114 -11.60 -0.06 21.97
C SER A 114 -12.61 -1.19 21.70
N SER A 115 -13.23 -1.75 22.73
CA SER A 115 -14.26 -2.79 22.57
C SER A 115 -15.48 -2.28 21.78
N LEU A 116 -15.83 -1.00 21.95
CA LEU A 116 -16.92 -0.39 21.17
C LEU A 116 -16.61 -0.41 19.66
N ILE A 117 -15.38 -0.07 19.28
CA ILE A 117 -14.94 -0.10 17.89
C ILE A 117 -14.86 -1.53 17.36
N MET A 118 -14.40 -2.48 18.19
CA MET A 118 -14.38 -3.90 17.81
C MET A 118 -15.77 -4.43 17.49
N MET A 119 -16.78 -4.11 18.31
CA MET A 119 -18.18 -4.48 18.07
C MET A 119 -18.73 -3.83 16.78
N GLY A 120 -18.45 -2.53 16.55
CA GLY A 120 -18.86 -1.83 15.34
C GLY A 120 -18.19 -2.38 14.07
N VAL A 121 -16.94 -2.80 14.15
CA VAL A 121 -16.23 -3.41 13.00
C VAL A 121 -16.78 -4.82 12.71
N GLU A 122 -17.22 -5.59 13.72
CA GLU A 122 -17.82 -6.90 13.55
C GLU A 122 -19.06 -6.84 12.63
N ASP A 123 -19.88 -5.79 12.74
CA ASP A 123 -21.08 -5.59 11.94
C ASP A 123 -20.81 -5.24 10.47
N VAL A 124 -19.58 -4.81 10.14
CA VAL A 124 -19.18 -4.30 8.82
C VAL A 124 -17.93 -4.99 8.23
N LEU A 125 -17.65 -6.21 8.67
CA LEU A 125 -16.44 -6.94 8.24
C LEU A 125 -16.38 -7.17 6.72
N ASP A 126 -17.54 -7.31 6.08
CA ASP A 126 -17.65 -7.56 4.64
C ASP A 126 -17.83 -6.26 3.82
N GLU A 127 -17.82 -5.10 4.49
CA GLU A 127 -17.98 -3.80 3.85
C GLU A 127 -16.63 -3.17 3.50
N THR A 128 -16.66 -2.24 2.55
CA THR A 128 -15.49 -1.45 2.16
C THR A 128 -15.90 -0.02 1.81
N SER A 129 -14.92 0.89 1.77
CA SER A 129 -15.10 2.19 1.13
C SER A 129 -15.47 2.02 -0.35
N ASP A 130 -16.07 3.05 -0.94
CA ASP A 130 -16.41 3.02 -2.38
C ASP A 130 -15.15 2.99 -3.25
N MET A 131 -14.82 1.81 -3.76
CA MET A 131 -13.64 1.58 -4.59
C MET A 131 -13.76 2.22 -5.97
N THR A 132 -14.98 2.51 -6.44
CA THR A 132 -15.20 3.14 -7.76
C THR A 132 -14.68 4.57 -7.78
N VAL A 133 -14.74 5.28 -6.66
CA VAL A 133 -14.17 6.61 -6.49
C VAL A 133 -12.64 6.55 -6.64
N TYR A 134 -11.99 5.57 -6.00
CA TYR A 134 -10.53 5.43 -6.07
C TYR A 134 -10.07 5.05 -7.49
N GLU A 135 -10.78 4.13 -8.15
CA GLU A 135 -10.45 3.74 -9.52
C GLU A 135 -10.64 4.89 -10.51
N THR A 136 -11.71 5.67 -10.37
CA THR A 136 -11.96 6.88 -11.16
C THR A 136 -10.84 7.90 -10.96
N ASN A 137 -10.49 8.21 -9.73
CA ASN A 137 -9.43 9.15 -9.39
C ASN A 137 -8.05 8.70 -9.89
N MET A 138 -7.76 7.41 -9.78
CA MET A 138 -6.53 6.81 -10.28
C MET A 138 -6.43 6.99 -11.80
N ASN A 139 -7.48 6.68 -12.55
CA ASN A 139 -7.50 6.82 -14.00
C ASN A 139 -7.26 8.27 -14.42
N LEU A 140 -7.99 9.22 -13.83
CA LEU A 140 -7.84 10.66 -14.11
C LEU A 140 -6.39 11.13 -13.90
N LEU A 141 -5.78 10.78 -12.76
CA LEU A 141 -4.39 11.16 -12.47
C LEU A 141 -3.40 10.46 -13.38
N TYR A 142 -3.56 9.15 -13.60
CA TYR A 142 -2.66 8.39 -14.46
C TYR A 142 -2.65 8.95 -15.89
N ASP A 143 -3.84 9.13 -16.49
CA ASP A 143 -3.96 9.63 -17.87
C ASP A 143 -3.33 11.03 -18.00
N LYS A 144 -3.57 11.92 -17.02
CA LYS A 144 -2.97 13.27 -17.02
C LYS A 144 -1.46 13.24 -16.85
N LEU A 145 -0.93 12.38 -15.98
CA LEU A 145 0.51 12.22 -15.81
C LEU A 145 1.18 11.73 -17.09
N ILE A 146 0.58 10.74 -17.77
CA ILE A 146 1.10 10.25 -19.06
C ILE A 146 1.02 11.34 -20.14
N GLU A 147 -0.10 12.08 -20.23
CA GLU A 147 -0.26 13.22 -21.14
C GLU A 147 0.85 14.27 -20.94
N LEU A 148 1.22 14.55 -19.68
CA LEU A 148 2.25 15.52 -19.33
C LEU A 148 3.69 14.95 -19.41
N GLY A 149 3.87 13.73 -19.92
CA GLY A 149 5.18 13.12 -20.17
C GLY A 149 5.85 12.51 -18.97
N PHE A 150 5.13 12.25 -17.86
CA PHE A 150 5.67 11.51 -16.73
C PHE A 150 5.82 10.02 -17.06
N SER A 151 6.89 9.41 -16.54
CA SER A 151 7.01 7.95 -16.49
C SER A 151 6.34 7.43 -15.22
N CYS A 152 5.31 6.62 -15.38
CA CYS A 152 4.54 6.08 -14.27
C CYS A 152 4.04 4.67 -14.59
N VAL A 153 4.16 3.76 -13.64
CA VAL A 153 3.47 2.46 -13.69
C VAL A 153 2.02 2.69 -13.27
N ARG A 154 1.06 2.18 -14.08
CA ARG A 154 -0.36 2.24 -13.69
C ARG A 154 -0.59 1.39 -12.45
N PRO A 155 -1.11 1.98 -11.35
CA PRO A 155 -1.43 1.21 -10.14
C PRO A 155 -2.47 0.12 -10.41
N SER A 156 -2.26 -1.05 -9.83
CA SER A 156 -3.26 -2.14 -9.82
C SER A 156 -4.01 -2.24 -8.50
N GLY A 157 -3.60 -1.45 -7.50
CA GLY A 157 -4.22 -1.39 -6.18
C GLY A 157 -3.69 -0.22 -5.36
N THR A 158 -4.07 -0.15 -4.08
CA THR A 158 -3.86 0.96 -3.15
C THR A 158 -4.62 2.23 -3.55
N PHE A 159 -4.30 3.34 -2.94
CA PHE A 159 -4.75 4.67 -3.37
C PHE A 159 -3.57 5.62 -3.58
N TYR A 160 -2.44 5.05 -4.05
CA TYR A 160 -1.23 5.80 -4.38
C TYR A 160 -0.82 5.59 -5.82
N ILE A 161 -0.26 6.65 -6.41
CA ILE A 161 0.43 6.61 -7.69
C ILE A 161 1.85 7.14 -7.51
N PHE A 162 2.82 6.56 -8.23
CA PHE A 162 4.25 6.74 -7.98
C PHE A 162 5.01 7.08 -9.26
N PRO A 163 4.88 8.31 -9.78
CA PRO A 163 5.56 8.75 -10.98
C PRO A 163 7.02 9.09 -10.71
N LYS A 164 7.84 9.00 -11.77
CA LYS A 164 9.19 9.57 -11.78
C LYS A 164 9.08 11.10 -11.88
N ALA A 165 9.84 11.82 -11.05
CA ALA A 165 9.92 13.28 -11.13
C ALA A 165 10.56 13.73 -12.45
N LEU A 166 10.25 14.96 -12.88
CA LEU A 166 10.80 15.54 -14.11
C LEU A 166 12.23 16.05 -13.95
N GLU A 167 12.77 16.02 -12.74
CA GLU A 167 14.18 16.30 -12.41
C GLU A 167 14.69 15.24 -11.43
N GLU A 168 16.02 15.15 -11.26
CA GLU A 168 16.65 14.12 -10.43
C GLU A 168 16.34 14.29 -8.94
N ASP A 169 16.30 15.56 -8.49
CA ASP A 169 15.98 15.89 -7.08
C ASP A 169 14.46 15.93 -6.86
N ALA A 170 13.91 14.83 -6.38
CA ALA A 170 12.48 14.72 -6.10
C ALA A 170 12.03 15.65 -4.96
N VAL A 171 12.90 16.01 -4.02
CA VAL A 171 12.60 16.97 -2.96
C VAL A 171 12.44 18.37 -3.54
N ALA A 172 13.38 18.80 -4.39
CA ALA A 172 13.28 20.08 -5.10
C ALA A 172 12.04 20.14 -5.99
N PHE A 173 11.74 19.04 -6.72
CA PHE A 173 10.53 18.91 -7.53
C PHE A 173 9.26 19.11 -6.70
N CYS A 174 9.13 18.40 -5.57
CA CYS A 174 7.98 18.51 -4.69
C CYS A 174 7.85 19.91 -4.06
N ASN A 175 8.96 20.54 -3.70
CA ASN A 175 8.97 21.92 -3.19
C ASN A 175 8.52 22.96 -4.22
N LYS A 176 8.88 22.79 -5.51
CA LYS A 176 8.35 23.64 -6.58
C LYS A 176 6.84 23.45 -6.74
N ALA A 177 6.35 22.21 -6.68
CA ALA A 177 4.94 21.88 -6.81
C ALA A 177 4.05 22.56 -5.74
N LEU A 178 4.57 22.84 -4.54
CA LEU A 178 3.85 23.57 -3.48
C LEU A 178 3.37 24.96 -3.91
N LYS A 179 4.09 25.64 -4.82
CA LYS A 179 3.67 26.95 -5.36
C LYS A 179 2.40 26.89 -6.21
N TYR A 180 1.99 25.69 -6.59
CA TYR A 180 0.81 25.38 -7.40
C TYR A 180 -0.26 24.64 -6.58
N ASP A 181 -0.19 24.70 -5.25
CA ASP A 181 -1.09 24.02 -4.31
C ASP A 181 -1.07 22.47 -4.44
N LEU A 182 0.02 21.92 -4.95
CA LEU A 182 0.24 20.47 -5.06
C LEU A 182 1.13 19.98 -3.94
N VAL A 183 0.56 19.19 -3.01
CA VAL A 183 1.30 18.55 -1.93
C VAL A 183 1.69 17.14 -2.34
N LEU A 184 2.95 16.98 -2.75
CA LEU A 184 3.52 15.72 -3.22
C LEU A 184 4.51 15.19 -2.18
N VAL A 185 4.70 13.87 -2.12
CA VAL A 185 5.63 13.24 -1.18
C VAL A 185 6.86 12.75 -1.94
N PRO A 186 8.05 13.31 -1.70
CA PRO A 186 9.28 12.83 -2.35
C PRO A 186 9.61 11.41 -1.89
N SER A 187 10.23 10.65 -2.77
CA SER A 187 10.42 9.20 -2.61
C SER A 187 11.67 8.78 -1.86
N ASP A 188 12.49 9.72 -1.43
CA ASP A 188 13.76 9.42 -0.75
C ASP A 188 13.56 8.54 0.49
N SER A 189 12.51 8.81 1.27
CA SER A 189 12.14 8.00 2.44
C SER A 189 11.66 6.59 2.10
N PHE A 190 11.33 6.31 0.83
CA PHE A 190 10.94 4.98 0.33
C PHE A 190 12.12 4.21 -0.28
N GLY A 191 13.34 4.75 -0.22
CA GLY A 191 14.54 4.14 -0.81
C GLY A 191 14.57 4.11 -2.33
N CYS A 192 13.80 4.97 -2.99
CA CYS A 192 13.69 5.06 -4.45
C CYS A 192 13.79 6.53 -4.91
N PRO A 193 14.99 7.16 -4.87
CA PRO A 193 15.15 8.56 -5.20
C PRO A 193 14.74 8.89 -6.65
N GLY A 194 14.34 10.13 -6.87
CA GLY A 194 13.91 10.61 -8.20
C GLY A 194 12.45 10.32 -8.56
N TYR A 195 11.66 9.83 -7.62
CA TYR A 195 10.21 9.62 -7.76
C TYR A 195 9.43 10.45 -6.73
N PHE A 196 8.12 10.51 -6.89
CA PHE A 196 7.23 11.09 -5.89
C PHE A 196 5.93 10.29 -5.78
N ARG A 197 5.28 10.40 -4.63
CA ARG A 197 3.99 9.76 -4.38
C ARG A 197 2.87 10.79 -4.35
N MET A 198 1.77 10.48 -5.03
CA MET A 198 0.49 11.15 -4.88
C MET A 198 -0.53 10.20 -4.27
N ALA A 199 -1.41 10.70 -3.41
CA ALA A 199 -2.58 9.98 -2.89
C ALA A 199 -3.83 10.48 -3.61
N TYR A 200 -4.70 9.54 -4.00
CA TYR A 200 -5.97 9.87 -4.66
C TYR A 200 -7.22 9.43 -3.86
N CYS A 201 -7.06 9.18 -2.56
CA CYS A 201 -8.16 8.90 -1.62
C CYS A 201 -8.85 10.19 -1.15
N ILE A 202 -9.24 11.02 -2.09
CA ILE A 202 -9.91 12.32 -1.87
C ILE A 202 -11.10 12.46 -2.82
N ASP A 203 -11.92 13.48 -2.62
CA ASP A 203 -13.05 13.77 -3.50
C ASP A 203 -12.61 13.95 -4.96
N THR A 204 -13.35 13.37 -5.90
CA THR A 204 -13.04 13.44 -7.34
C THR A 204 -12.94 14.88 -7.85
N GLU A 205 -13.76 15.81 -7.34
CA GLU A 205 -13.66 17.24 -7.69
C GLU A 205 -12.32 17.85 -7.32
N LYS A 206 -11.72 17.43 -6.19
CA LYS A 206 -10.38 17.87 -5.81
C LYS A 206 -9.30 17.29 -6.73
N VAL A 207 -9.47 16.03 -7.15
CA VAL A 207 -8.58 15.43 -8.15
C VAL A 207 -8.68 16.22 -9.45
N VAL A 208 -9.87 16.47 -9.99
CA VAL A 208 -10.05 17.25 -11.24
C VAL A 208 -9.36 18.61 -11.15
N ARG A 209 -9.55 19.36 -10.06
CA ARG A 209 -8.85 20.64 -9.87
C ARG A 209 -7.33 20.50 -9.81
N SER A 210 -6.83 19.38 -9.25
CA SER A 210 -5.39 19.15 -9.20
C SER A 210 -4.78 18.85 -10.56
N LEU A 211 -5.55 18.37 -11.54
CA LEU A 211 -5.07 18.16 -12.92
C LEU A 211 -4.67 19.46 -13.60
N ASP A 212 -5.47 20.51 -13.44
CA ASP A 212 -5.17 21.85 -13.97
C ASP A 212 -3.95 22.46 -13.27
N ALA A 213 -3.83 22.25 -11.96
CA ALA A 213 -2.66 22.71 -11.20
C ALA A 213 -1.39 22.00 -11.66
N LEU A 214 -1.46 20.67 -11.88
CA LEU A 214 -0.35 19.86 -12.37
C LEU A 214 0.09 20.30 -13.77
N GLU A 215 -0.86 20.59 -14.66
CA GLU A 215 -0.57 21.08 -15.99
C GLU A 215 0.13 22.45 -15.96
N ARG A 216 -0.38 23.40 -15.16
CA ARG A 216 0.28 24.70 -14.97
C ARG A 216 1.68 24.55 -14.40
N PHE A 217 1.86 23.71 -13.41
CA PHE A 217 3.16 23.40 -12.80
C PHE A 217 4.17 22.91 -13.85
N VAL A 218 3.78 21.88 -14.63
CA VAL A 218 4.68 21.31 -15.64
C VAL A 218 5.00 22.32 -16.74
N LYS A 219 4.00 23.03 -17.30
CA LYS A 219 4.21 24.01 -18.36
C LYS A 219 5.06 25.20 -17.92
N THR A 220 5.02 25.58 -16.65
CA THR A 220 5.76 26.74 -16.14
C THR A 220 7.18 26.39 -15.72
N GLU A 221 7.36 25.29 -14.99
CA GLU A 221 8.67 24.94 -14.42
C GLU A 221 9.50 24.06 -15.39
N TYR A 222 8.86 23.44 -16.41
CA TYR A 222 9.50 22.51 -17.37
C TYR A 222 9.03 22.78 -18.81
N PRO A 223 9.16 24.02 -19.34
CA PRO A 223 8.56 24.44 -20.64
C PRO A 223 9.14 23.72 -21.86
N ASP A 224 10.33 23.17 -21.75
CA ASP A 224 11.05 22.52 -22.86
C ASP A 224 10.79 21.00 -22.97
N ARG A 225 9.75 20.51 -22.28
CA ARG A 225 9.37 19.08 -22.27
C ARG A 225 8.08 18.79 -22.99
#